data_91e5fa2dab6ef7dc56acdabc9dda2378
#
_entry.id   91e5fa2dab6ef7dc56acdabc9dda2378
#
_cell.length_a   1.000
_cell.length_b   1.000
_cell.length_c   1.000
_cell.angle_alpha   90.00
_cell.angle_beta   90.00
_cell.angle_gamma   90.00
#
_symmetry.space_group_name_H-M   'P 1'
#
loop_
_entity.id
_entity.type
_entity.pdbx_description
1 polymer ?
#
loop_
_entity_poly.entity_id
_entity_poly.type
_entity_poly.pdbx_seq_one_letter_code
_entity_poly.pdbx_strand_id
1 'polypeptide(L)'
;MFPTHNPAQQVFNWHCRSNNIPEAKFTDAAVDMQEHVYRIRKLYNMPIGRTIPYNEIDFRSAYLLAYFPYYIEPICHVLEAAKLPDSLFASGTLKAAFFGGGPCPEALGLAAYLRKRARRLANVEATVFDRQPGWNMIHQELVPSMMPYYKSGNTTFKLNSRSCDVVECLARQCTCGVADKDIIIGQNFLAEVYTDRSKAIDTFERLIRRSTCRYLVFVENQYDEVKSLMNELSAHLYDNGLTVNRPVAQTTTIRPNFRLPQVMQQHLFVGSDGLRPKYNVHFHHMVFEIAR
;
A
#
# COMPACT_ATOMS: atom_id res chain seq x y z
N MET A 1 4.59 -14.96 12.82
CA MET A 1 3.75 -14.37 13.89
C MET A 1 3.95 -12.87 13.81
N PHE A 2 2.91 -12.11 13.48
CA PHE A 2 2.97 -10.65 13.60
C PHE A 2 3.11 -10.29 15.08
N PRO A 3 3.75 -9.18 15.43
CA PRO A 3 3.96 -8.80 16.81
C PRO A 3 2.63 -8.65 17.56
N THR A 4 2.68 -8.73 18.89
CA THR A 4 1.55 -8.46 19.81
C THR A 4 0.98 -7.04 19.68
N HIS A 5 1.53 -6.27 18.75
CA HIS A 5 1.18 -4.93 18.42
C HIS A 5 -0.13 -4.86 17.60
N ASN A 6 -1.04 -4.01 18.01
CA ASN A 6 -2.33 -3.81 17.36
C ASN A 6 -2.30 -2.56 16.43
N PRO A 7 -2.23 -2.75 15.10
CA PRO A 7 -2.14 -1.63 14.16
C PRO A 7 -3.40 -0.74 14.20
N ALA A 8 -4.59 -1.30 14.41
CA ALA A 8 -5.82 -0.52 14.48
C ALA A 8 -5.85 0.38 15.73
N GLN A 9 -5.32 -0.09 16.87
CA GLN A 9 -5.18 0.73 18.08
C GLN A 9 -4.21 1.89 17.87
N GLN A 10 -3.09 1.64 17.20
CA GLN A 10 -2.09 2.67 16.92
C GLN A 10 -2.67 3.76 16.00
N VAL A 11 -3.37 3.36 14.96
CA VAL A 11 -4.03 4.29 14.04
C VAL A 11 -5.07 5.14 14.77
N PHE A 12 -5.91 4.51 15.59
CA PHE A 12 -6.93 5.23 16.36
C PHE A 12 -6.29 6.21 17.35
N ASN A 13 -5.29 5.78 18.10
CA ASN A 13 -4.57 6.63 19.04
C ASN A 13 -3.85 7.79 18.34
N TRP A 14 -3.28 7.54 17.15
CA TRP A 14 -2.65 8.59 16.36
C TRP A 14 -3.70 9.59 15.87
N HIS A 15 -4.85 9.11 15.35
CA HIS A 15 -5.96 9.98 14.93
C HIS A 15 -6.42 10.89 16.07
N CYS A 16 -6.66 10.34 17.25
CA CYS A 16 -7.09 11.13 18.40
C CYS A 16 -6.05 12.18 18.81
N ARG A 17 -4.76 11.81 18.87
CA ARG A 17 -3.67 12.74 19.23
C ARG A 17 -3.52 13.86 18.20
N SER A 18 -3.51 13.54 16.92
CA SER A 18 -3.33 14.51 15.82
C SER A 18 -4.48 15.53 15.74
N ASN A 19 -5.65 15.18 16.28
CA ASN A 19 -6.81 16.06 16.36
C ASN A 19 -7.04 16.62 17.77
N ASN A 20 -6.08 16.46 18.70
CA ASN A 20 -6.18 16.92 20.09
C ASN A 20 -7.43 16.41 20.83
N ILE A 21 -7.88 15.18 20.55
CA ILE A 21 -9.04 14.55 21.16
C ILE A 21 -8.61 13.90 22.48
N PRO A 22 -9.12 14.34 23.63
CA PRO A 22 -8.81 13.74 24.93
C PRO A 22 -9.45 12.36 25.05
N GLU A 23 -8.86 11.48 25.86
CA GLU A 23 -9.31 10.10 26.04
C GLU A 23 -10.79 9.99 26.44
N ALA A 24 -11.28 10.90 27.28
CA ALA A 24 -12.69 10.97 27.68
C ALA A 24 -13.66 11.15 26.50
N LYS A 25 -13.16 11.59 25.33
CA LYS A 25 -13.96 11.80 24.10
C LYS A 25 -13.67 10.79 22.99
N PHE A 26 -12.98 9.70 23.27
CA PHE A 26 -12.67 8.68 22.26
C PHE A 26 -13.93 8.02 21.68
N THR A 27 -14.97 7.86 22.47
CA THR A 27 -16.27 7.37 22.01
C THR A 27 -16.92 8.33 21.03
N ASP A 28 -16.97 9.62 21.37
CA ASP A 28 -17.55 10.64 20.50
C ASP A 28 -16.77 10.70 19.17
N ALA A 29 -15.45 10.71 19.21
CA ALA A 29 -14.61 10.70 18.02
C ALA A 29 -14.86 9.48 17.12
N ALA A 30 -15.10 8.31 17.70
CA ALA A 30 -15.43 7.12 16.94
C ALA A 30 -16.81 7.23 16.28
N VAL A 31 -17.78 7.81 16.96
CA VAL A 31 -19.13 8.06 16.42
C VAL A 31 -19.10 9.09 15.30
N ASP A 32 -18.38 10.21 15.49
CA ASP A 32 -18.24 11.27 14.49
C ASP A 32 -17.64 10.76 13.18
N MET A 33 -16.76 9.77 13.25
CA MET A 33 -16.14 9.17 12.04
C MET A 33 -17.04 8.20 11.28
N GLN A 34 -18.21 7.77 11.83
CA GLN A 34 -19.09 6.80 11.17
C GLN A 34 -19.53 7.26 9.77
N GLU A 35 -20.00 8.49 9.65
CA GLU A 35 -20.48 9.04 8.37
C GLU A 35 -19.36 9.06 7.33
N HIS A 36 -18.14 9.46 7.72
CA HIS A 36 -17.01 9.51 6.81
C HIS A 36 -16.55 8.11 6.38
N VAL A 37 -16.58 7.12 7.28
CA VAL A 37 -16.30 5.71 6.95
C VAL A 37 -17.38 5.15 6.04
N TYR A 38 -18.64 5.45 6.27
CA TYR A 38 -19.74 5.04 5.39
C TYR A 38 -19.59 5.63 4.00
N ARG A 39 -19.32 6.94 3.89
CA ARG A 39 -19.13 7.64 2.61
C ARG A 39 -17.96 7.08 1.82
N ILE A 40 -16.79 6.87 2.44
CA ILE A 40 -15.63 6.31 1.74
C ILE A 40 -15.91 4.88 1.27
N ARG A 41 -16.59 4.05 2.06
CA ARG A 41 -16.97 2.69 1.65
C ARG A 41 -17.97 2.69 0.50
N LYS A 42 -18.94 3.60 0.51
CA LYS A 42 -19.86 3.78 -0.61
C LYS A 42 -19.11 4.12 -1.89
N LEU A 43 -18.13 5.03 -1.83
CA LEU A 43 -17.28 5.35 -2.97
C LEU A 43 -16.49 4.13 -3.46
N TYR A 44 -15.93 3.32 -2.57
CA TYR A 44 -15.19 2.10 -2.95
C TYR A 44 -16.09 1.01 -3.57
N ASN A 45 -17.40 1.04 -3.32
CA ASN A 45 -18.36 0.12 -3.94
C ASN A 45 -18.91 0.64 -5.29
N MET A 46 -18.54 1.84 -5.72
CA MET A 46 -18.90 2.38 -7.03
C MET A 46 -17.95 1.83 -8.12
N PRO A 47 -18.32 1.93 -9.41
CA PRO A 47 -17.45 1.54 -10.52
C PRO A 47 -16.06 2.20 -10.45
N ILE A 48 -15.07 1.52 -11.02
CA ILE A 48 -13.69 2.01 -11.11
C ILE A 48 -13.62 3.33 -11.88
N GLY A 49 -12.60 4.14 -11.58
CA GLY A 49 -12.38 5.45 -12.22
C GLY A 49 -13.02 6.63 -11.48
N ARG A 50 -13.63 6.39 -10.33
CA ARG A 50 -14.11 7.46 -9.45
C ARG A 50 -12.96 8.21 -8.78
N THR A 51 -13.17 9.47 -8.51
CA THR A 51 -12.26 10.27 -7.68
C THR A 51 -12.66 10.15 -6.20
N ILE A 52 -11.74 9.73 -5.36
CA ILE A 52 -11.91 9.76 -3.90
C ILE A 52 -11.30 11.06 -3.39
N PRO A 53 -12.04 11.86 -2.59
CA PRO A 53 -11.60 13.19 -2.17
C PRO A 53 -10.56 13.12 -1.03
N TYR A 54 -9.39 12.54 -1.27
CA TYR A 54 -8.30 12.45 -0.30
C TYR A 54 -7.64 13.80 0.03
N ASN A 55 -8.01 14.89 -0.65
CA ASN A 55 -7.68 16.26 -0.25
C ASN A 55 -8.40 16.66 1.05
N GLU A 56 -9.54 16.03 1.38
CA GLU A 56 -10.28 16.27 2.61
C GLU A 56 -9.69 15.46 3.77
N ILE A 57 -9.49 16.12 4.92
CA ILE A 57 -8.86 15.50 6.10
C ILE A 57 -9.72 14.35 6.66
N ASP A 58 -11.04 14.50 6.66
CA ASP A 58 -11.95 13.51 7.20
C ASP A 58 -11.97 12.23 6.37
N PHE A 59 -11.87 12.36 5.04
CA PHE A 59 -11.72 11.19 4.17
C PHE A 59 -10.39 10.46 4.38
N ARG A 60 -9.28 11.19 4.61
CA ARG A 60 -8.01 10.55 4.98
C ARG A 60 -8.10 9.84 6.32
N SER A 61 -8.72 10.48 7.32
CA SER A 61 -8.96 9.88 8.64
C SER A 61 -9.83 8.63 8.55
N ALA A 62 -10.91 8.68 7.77
CA ALA A 62 -11.78 7.53 7.53
C ALA A 62 -11.02 6.38 6.85
N TYR A 63 -10.18 6.71 5.86
CA TYR A 63 -9.32 5.70 5.21
C TYR A 63 -8.36 5.04 6.20
N LEU A 64 -7.69 5.83 7.02
CA LEU A 64 -6.77 5.33 8.03
C LEU A 64 -7.46 4.36 8.99
N LEU A 65 -8.63 4.72 9.49
CA LEU A 65 -9.37 3.91 10.46
C LEU A 65 -9.98 2.64 9.83
N ALA A 66 -10.48 2.75 8.59
CA ALA A 66 -11.25 1.68 7.95
C ALA A 66 -10.43 0.74 7.08
N TYR A 67 -9.24 1.16 6.60
CA TYR A 67 -8.49 0.42 5.58
C TYR A 67 -7.02 0.19 5.92
N PHE A 68 -6.31 1.20 6.43
CA PHE A 68 -4.87 1.13 6.63
C PHE A 68 -4.41 -0.13 7.41
N PRO A 69 -4.99 -0.50 8.57
CA PRO A 69 -4.52 -1.65 9.34
C PRO A 69 -4.67 -2.98 8.58
N TYR A 70 -5.67 -3.06 7.70
CA TYR A 70 -5.99 -4.26 6.93
C TYR A 70 -5.06 -4.46 5.73
N TYR A 71 -4.46 -3.39 5.22
CA TYR A 71 -3.64 -3.43 4.00
C TYR A 71 -2.15 -3.63 4.26
N ILE A 72 -1.73 -3.78 5.52
CA ILE A 72 -0.34 -4.09 5.89
C ILE A 72 0.02 -5.53 5.51
N GLU A 73 -0.81 -6.50 5.87
CA GLU A 73 -0.53 -7.93 5.71
C GLU A 73 -0.51 -8.41 4.26
N PRO A 74 -1.35 -7.91 3.33
CA PRO A 74 -1.35 -8.35 1.93
C PRO A 74 0.03 -8.31 1.28
N ILE A 75 0.78 -7.23 1.45
CA ILE A 75 2.14 -7.10 0.88
C ILE A 75 3.08 -8.17 1.43
N CYS A 76 3.11 -8.35 2.75
CA CYS A 76 3.94 -9.39 3.35
C CYS A 76 3.60 -10.77 2.80
N HIS A 77 2.31 -11.08 2.69
CA HIS A 77 1.82 -12.36 2.17
C HIS A 77 2.26 -12.60 0.71
N VAL A 78 2.08 -11.59 -0.15
CA VAL A 78 2.45 -11.67 -1.57
C VAL A 78 3.96 -11.86 -1.75
N LEU A 79 4.78 -11.12 -1.01
CA LEU A 79 6.23 -11.23 -1.08
C LEU A 79 6.73 -12.58 -0.54
N GLU A 80 6.09 -13.14 0.49
CA GLU A 80 6.38 -14.49 0.99
C GLU A 80 6.06 -15.56 -0.06
N ALA A 81 4.94 -15.44 -0.75
CA ALA A 81 4.54 -16.36 -1.82
C ALA A 81 5.46 -16.26 -3.05
N ALA A 82 5.91 -15.04 -3.39
CA ALA A 82 6.82 -14.78 -4.52
C ALA A 82 8.23 -15.32 -4.30
N LYS A 83 8.66 -15.53 -3.05
CA LYS A 83 9.99 -16.05 -2.68
C LYS A 83 11.14 -15.29 -3.36
N LEU A 84 11.15 -13.96 -3.20
CA LEU A 84 12.20 -13.11 -3.77
C LEU A 84 13.61 -13.67 -3.46
N PRO A 85 14.56 -13.66 -4.41
CA PRO A 85 15.86 -14.26 -4.24
C PRO A 85 16.75 -13.46 -3.28
N ASP A 86 17.63 -14.15 -2.56
CA ASP A 86 18.56 -13.52 -1.61
C ASP A 86 19.52 -12.53 -2.29
N SER A 87 19.77 -12.70 -3.60
CA SER A 87 20.58 -11.78 -4.41
C SER A 87 19.99 -10.36 -4.47
N LEU A 88 18.69 -10.19 -4.24
CA LEU A 88 18.06 -8.88 -4.16
C LEU A 88 18.54 -8.10 -2.93
N PHE A 89 18.97 -8.79 -1.90
CA PHE A 89 19.37 -8.23 -0.60
C PHE A 89 20.90 -8.25 -0.39
N ALA A 90 21.67 -8.73 -1.37
CA ALA A 90 23.10 -8.98 -1.22
C ALA A 90 23.93 -7.71 -1.02
N SER A 91 23.49 -6.55 -1.52
CA SER A 91 24.16 -5.26 -1.34
C SER A 91 24.08 -4.72 0.10
N GLY A 92 23.25 -5.32 0.98
CA GLY A 92 22.95 -4.80 2.30
C GLY A 92 22.01 -3.60 2.33
N THR A 93 21.63 -3.06 1.17
CA THR A 93 20.66 -1.97 1.01
C THR A 93 19.61 -2.35 -0.04
N LEU A 94 18.34 -2.18 0.30
CA LEU A 94 17.21 -2.34 -0.62
C LEU A 94 16.59 -0.96 -0.89
N LYS A 95 16.49 -0.61 -2.17
CA LYS A 95 15.80 0.60 -2.61
C LYS A 95 14.39 0.24 -3.07
N ALA A 96 13.38 0.76 -2.40
CA ALA A 96 11.97 0.48 -2.69
C ALA A 96 11.20 1.74 -3.11
N ALA A 97 10.20 1.57 -3.97
CA ALA A 97 9.21 2.59 -4.28
C ALA A 97 7.81 2.08 -4.01
N PHE A 98 6.93 2.98 -3.52
CA PHE A 98 5.52 2.72 -3.34
C PHE A 98 4.72 3.71 -4.21
N PHE A 99 3.96 3.19 -5.17
CA PHE A 99 3.19 3.99 -6.12
C PHE A 99 1.74 4.14 -5.66
N GLY A 100 1.24 5.40 -5.65
CA GLY A 100 -0.08 5.68 -5.11
C GLY A 100 -0.21 5.22 -3.67
N GLY A 101 0.90 5.29 -2.91
CA GLY A 101 1.01 4.65 -1.60
C GLY A 101 0.06 5.20 -0.54
N GLY A 102 -0.61 6.34 -0.80
CA GLY A 102 -1.51 6.93 0.18
C GLY A 102 -0.86 7.03 1.55
N PRO A 103 -1.43 6.43 2.62
CA PRO A 103 -0.79 6.38 3.94
C PRO A 103 0.33 5.35 4.07
N CYS A 104 0.63 4.60 3.03
CA CYS A 104 1.75 3.66 2.87
C CYS A 104 1.78 2.47 3.85
N PRO A 105 0.69 1.67 3.97
CA PRO A 105 0.73 0.42 4.72
C PRO A 105 1.74 -0.59 4.14
N GLU A 106 2.07 -0.47 2.84
CA GLU A 106 3.05 -1.28 2.11
C GLU A 106 4.43 -1.25 2.74
N ALA A 107 4.84 -0.11 3.29
CA ALA A 107 6.13 0.03 3.96
C ALA A 107 6.23 -0.89 5.19
N LEU A 108 5.15 -1.01 5.96
CA LEU A 108 5.08 -1.92 7.11
C LEU A 108 5.00 -3.38 6.66
N GLY A 109 4.24 -3.67 5.60
CA GLY A 109 4.17 -5.00 4.99
C GLY A 109 5.52 -5.48 4.46
N LEU A 110 6.25 -4.62 3.74
CA LEU A 110 7.61 -4.89 3.28
C LEU A 110 8.57 -5.12 4.47
N ALA A 111 8.52 -4.26 5.49
CA ALA A 111 9.36 -4.41 6.68
C ALA A 111 9.10 -5.75 7.40
N ALA A 112 7.83 -6.17 7.52
CA ALA A 112 7.45 -7.46 8.09
C ALA A 112 8.02 -8.65 7.30
N TYR A 113 7.96 -8.59 5.97
CA TYR A 113 8.56 -9.59 5.09
C TYR A 113 10.08 -9.66 5.26
N LEU A 114 10.75 -8.51 5.19
CA LEU A 114 12.23 -8.43 5.30
C LEU A 114 12.72 -8.94 6.67
N ARG A 115 12.00 -8.68 7.75
CA ARG A 115 12.33 -9.21 9.09
C ARG A 115 12.41 -10.74 9.10
N LYS A 116 11.58 -11.41 8.31
CA LYS A 116 11.55 -12.88 8.24
C LYS A 116 12.63 -13.45 7.31
N ARG A 117 12.91 -12.76 6.19
CA ARG A 117 13.66 -13.30 5.06
C ARG A 117 15.07 -12.71 4.90
N ALA A 118 15.25 -11.44 5.19
CA ALA A 118 16.47 -10.71 4.87
C ALA A 118 17.25 -10.30 6.12
N ARG A 119 17.68 -11.28 6.94
CA ARG A 119 18.34 -11.04 8.24
C ARG A 119 19.64 -10.22 8.15
N ARG A 120 20.29 -10.18 6.97
CA ARG A 120 21.54 -9.45 6.73
C ARG A 120 21.33 -8.07 6.13
N LEU A 121 20.09 -7.70 5.80
CA LEU A 121 19.77 -6.40 5.23
C LEU A 121 19.97 -5.30 6.28
N ALA A 122 20.90 -4.39 6.02
CA ALA A 122 21.22 -3.30 6.94
C ALA A 122 20.29 -2.08 6.72
N ASN A 123 19.98 -1.78 5.46
CA ASN A 123 19.26 -0.57 5.10
C ASN A 123 18.10 -0.84 4.15
N VAL A 124 17.00 -0.11 4.35
CA VAL A 124 15.92 0.05 3.38
C VAL A 124 15.74 1.54 3.10
N GLU A 125 15.87 1.93 1.85
CA GLU A 125 15.63 3.29 1.35
C GLU A 125 14.32 3.28 0.54
N ALA A 126 13.23 3.62 1.18
CA ALA A 126 11.90 3.60 0.58
C ALA A 126 11.44 5.01 0.21
N THR A 127 10.75 5.14 -0.93
CA THR A 127 10.14 6.39 -1.36
C THR A 127 8.68 6.14 -1.71
N VAL A 128 7.78 6.90 -1.08
CA VAL A 128 6.36 6.94 -1.43
C VAL A 128 6.15 8.00 -2.50
N PHE A 129 5.52 7.62 -3.60
CA PHE A 129 5.09 8.51 -4.66
C PHE A 129 3.56 8.57 -4.63
N ASP A 130 3.02 9.70 -4.20
CA ASP A 130 1.58 9.94 -4.15
C ASP A 130 1.28 11.38 -4.57
N ARG A 131 0.20 11.58 -5.32
CA ARG A 131 -0.21 12.92 -5.76
C ARG A 131 -0.80 13.77 -4.64
N GLN A 132 -1.22 13.14 -3.53
CA GLN A 132 -1.86 13.81 -2.40
C GLN A 132 -0.86 14.16 -1.29
N PRO A 133 -0.42 15.41 -1.16
CA PRO A 133 0.55 15.79 -0.14
C PRO A 133 0.02 15.68 1.29
N GLY A 134 -1.29 15.57 1.46
CA GLY A 134 -1.93 15.39 2.77
C GLY A 134 -1.53 14.12 3.51
N TRP A 135 -0.89 13.15 2.83
CA TRP A 135 -0.34 11.95 3.44
C TRP A 135 1.03 12.14 4.11
N ASN A 136 1.73 13.25 3.84
CA ASN A 136 3.10 13.46 4.32
C ASN A 136 3.23 13.34 5.84
N MET A 137 2.26 13.85 6.61
CA MET A 137 2.28 13.74 8.07
C MET A 137 2.20 12.28 8.54
N ILE A 138 1.41 11.44 7.85
CA ILE A 138 1.32 10.01 8.14
C ILE A 138 2.67 9.33 7.90
N HIS A 139 3.35 9.68 6.82
CA HIS A 139 4.68 9.13 6.48
C HIS A 139 5.76 9.58 7.47
N GLN A 140 5.61 10.76 8.07
CA GLN A 140 6.58 11.33 9.01
C GLN A 140 6.34 10.88 10.46
N GLU A 141 5.11 10.57 10.84
CA GLU A 141 4.73 10.29 12.22
C GLU A 141 4.19 8.88 12.44
N LEU A 142 3.06 8.54 11.78
CA LEU A 142 2.37 7.27 12.03
C LEU A 142 3.19 6.07 11.58
N VAL A 143 3.62 6.03 10.32
CA VAL A 143 4.39 4.89 9.79
C VAL A 143 5.71 4.70 10.53
N PRO A 144 6.52 5.75 10.82
CA PRO A 144 7.72 5.59 11.64
C PRO A 144 7.45 5.12 13.06
N SER A 145 6.35 5.56 13.69
CA SER A 145 5.99 5.13 15.05
C SER A 145 5.61 3.63 15.11
N MET A 146 5.09 3.08 14.02
CA MET A 146 4.73 1.67 13.89
C MET A 146 5.92 0.80 13.44
N MET A 147 6.87 1.37 12.70
CA MET A 147 7.98 0.65 12.07
C MET A 147 8.77 -0.27 13.02
N PRO A 148 9.09 0.10 14.28
CA PRO A 148 9.80 -0.77 15.22
C PRO A 148 9.13 -2.13 15.45
N TYR A 149 7.82 -2.23 15.29
CA TYR A 149 7.07 -3.48 15.46
C TYR A 149 7.14 -4.41 14.25
N TYR A 150 7.49 -3.87 13.07
CA TYR A 150 7.49 -4.59 11.81
C TYR A 150 8.89 -4.94 11.30
N LYS A 151 9.88 -4.07 11.50
CA LYS A 151 11.25 -4.30 11.01
C LYS A 151 12.09 -5.17 11.95
N SER A 152 13.22 -5.68 11.47
CA SER A 152 14.28 -6.20 12.32
C SER A 152 14.95 -5.07 13.12
N GLY A 153 15.36 -5.33 14.36
CA GLY A 153 16.06 -4.34 15.19
C GLY A 153 17.30 -3.76 14.52
N ASN A 154 18.01 -4.57 13.75
CA ASN A 154 19.28 -4.18 13.08
C ASN A 154 19.08 -3.51 11.72
N THR A 155 17.86 -3.43 11.20
CA THR A 155 17.58 -2.82 9.90
C THR A 155 17.20 -1.35 10.08
N THR A 156 17.92 -0.44 9.42
CA THR A 156 17.51 0.95 9.27
C THR A 156 16.47 1.04 8.16
N PHE A 157 15.29 1.60 8.43
CA PHE A 157 14.24 1.82 7.43
C PHE A 157 14.01 3.32 7.29
N LYS A 158 14.42 3.89 6.14
CA LYS A 158 14.19 5.30 5.81
C LYS A 158 13.03 5.40 4.85
N LEU A 159 12.01 6.17 5.21
CA LEU A 159 10.84 6.44 4.38
C LEU A 159 10.85 7.91 3.96
N ASN A 160 10.88 8.16 2.65
CA ASN A 160 10.78 9.49 2.06
C ASN A 160 9.45 9.63 1.32
N SER A 161 8.91 10.84 1.24
CA SER A 161 7.69 11.14 0.50
C SER A 161 8.00 12.05 -0.69
N ARG A 162 7.34 11.78 -1.81
CA ARG A 162 7.35 12.63 -3.00
C ARG A 162 5.92 12.87 -3.45
N SER A 163 5.48 14.13 -3.40
CA SER A 163 4.21 14.50 -4.03
C SER A 163 4.39 14.46 -5.54
N CYS A 164 3.88 13.39 -6.16
CA CYS A 164 4.12 13.11 -7.57
C CYS A 164 2.98 12.25 -8.14
N ASP A 165 2.40 12.69 -9.23
CA ASP A 165 1.61 11.82 -10.10
C ASP A 165 2.58 10.98 -10.93
N VAL A 166 2.73 9.71 -10.59
CA VAL A 166 3.72 8.82 -11.20
C VAL A 166 3.47 8.65 -12.69
N VAL A 167 2.21 8.55 -13.11
CA VAL A 167 1.85 8.34 -14.53
C VAL A 167 2.23 9.55 -15.36
N GLU A 168 1.86 10.75 -14.90
CA GLU A 168 2.24 11.99 -15.58
C GLU A 168 3.75 12.25 -15.54
N CYS A 169 4.36 11.93 -14.41
CA CYS A 169 5.79 12.11 -14.19
C CYS A 169 6.62 11.27 -15.16
N LEU A 170 6.30 9.98 -15.29
CA LEU A 170 7.02 9.07 -16.19
C LEU A 170 6.76 9.39 -17.67
N ALA A 171 5.56 9.89 -18.00
CA ALA A 171 5.28 10.37 -19.35
C ALA A 171 6.14 11.57 -19.76
N ARG A 172 6.49 12.45 -18.81
CA ARG A 172 7.26 13.70 -19.02
C ARG A 172 8.76 13.61 -18.73
N GLN A 173 9.33 12.44 -18.55
CA GLN A 173 10.75 12.23 -18.20
C GLN A 173 11.16 12.88 -16.87
N CYS A 174 10.35 12.75 -15.86
CA CYS A 174 10.57 13.29 -14.55
C CYS A 174 11.85 12.74 -13.88
N THR A 175 12.51 13.59 -13.10
CA THR A 175 13.71 13.25 -12.30
C THR A 175 13.35 12.87 -10.86
N CYS A 176 12.15 12.37 -10.61
CA CYS A 176 11.67 12.11 -9.24
C CYS A 176 12.38 10.96 -8.51
N GLY A 177 13.37 10.31 -9.14
CA GLY A 177 14.18 9.27 -8.50
C GLY A 177 13.52 7.89 -8.46
N VAL A 178 12.52 7.66 -9.33
CA VAL A 178 11.85 6.35 -9.43
C VAL A 178 12.70 5.32 -10.16
N ALA A 179 13.67 5.78 -10.96
CA ALA A 179 14.47 4.91 -11.84
C ALA A 179 15.52 4.06 -11.10
N ASP A 180 15.92 4.43 -9.87
CA ASP A 180 17.01 3.78 -9.12
C ASP A 180 16.49 2.79 -8.04
N LYS A 181 15.33 2.19 -8.25
CA LYS A 181 14.69 1.30 -7.29
C LYS A 181 14.89 -0.17 -7.67
N ASP A 182 15.12 -1.00 -6.66
CA ASP A 182 15.25 -2.45 -6.82
C ASP A 182 13.88 -3.13 -6.91
N ILE A 183 12.92 -2.62 -6.13
CA ILE A 183 11.54 -3.11 -6.08
C ILE A 183 10.55 -1.95 -6.11
N ILE A 184 9.50 -2.11 -6.90
CA ILE A 184 8.38 -1.16 -6.98
C ILE A 184 7.10 -1.89 -6.59
N ILE A 185 6.33 -1.30 -5.68
CA ILE A 185 5.08 -1.87 -5.15
C ILE A 185 3.97 -0.86 -5.37
N GLY A 186 2.89 -1.29 -6.03
CA GLY A 186 1.62 -0.57 -6.11
C GLY A 186 0.53 -1.35 -5.38
N GLN A 187 -0.10 -0.72 -4.40
CA GLN A 187 -1.25 -1.29 -3.71
C GLN A 187 -2.46 -0.40 -3.90
N ASN A 188 -3.52 -0.96 -4.51
CA ASN A 188 -4.73 -0.23 -4.95
C ASN A 188 -4.42 0.93 -5.92
N PHE A 189 -3.32 0.82 -6.66
CA PHE A 189 -2.83 1.83 -7.58
C PHE A 189 -3.41 1.68 -8.99
N LEU A 190 -3.49 0.44 -9.51
CA LEU A 190 -3.99 0.19 -10.87
C LEU A 190 -5.47 0.56 -11.00
N ALA A 191 -6.25 0.43 -9.94
CA ALA A 191 -7.63 0.87 -9.91
C ALA A 191 -7.80 2.39 -10.14
N GLU A 192 -6.80 3.20 -9.74
CA GLU A 192 -6.81 4.66 -9.94
C GLU A 192 -6.39 5.07 -11.35
N VAL A 193 -5.55 4.28 -12.02
CA VAL A 193 -5.04 4.56 -13.37
C VAL A 193 -5.78 3.79 -14.46
N TYR A 194 -6.75 2.97 -14.08
CA TYR A 194 -7.50 2.08 -14.96
C TYR A 194 -8.22 2.79 -16.12
N THR A 195 -8.67 4.01 -15.92
CA THR A 195 -9.44 4.78 -16.93
C THR A 195 -8.66 5.06 -18.22
N ASP A 196 -7.33 5.01 -18.14
CA ASP A 196 -6.43 5.11 -19.31
C ASP A 196 -5.46 3.93 -19.34
N ARG A 197 -6.00 2.76 -19.72
CA ARG A 197 -5.27 1.46 -19.71
C ARG A 197 -4.03 1.51 -20.59
N SER A 198 -4.15 2.05 -21.80
CA SER A 198 -3.03 2.15 -22.75
C SER A 198 -1.91 2.99 -22.16
N LYS A 199 -2.24 4.16 -21.62
CA LYS A 199 -1.28 5.05 -20.97
C LYS A 199 -0.64 4.40 -19.76
N ALA A 200 -1.40 3.62 -18.97
CA ALA A 200 -0.84 2.87 -17.84
C ALA A 200 0.19 1.84 -18.31
N ILE A 201 -0.13 1.03 -19.32
CA ILE A 201 0.78 0.01 -19.90
C ILE A 201 2.05 0.67 -20.44
N ASP A 202 1.93 1.71 -21.25
CA ASP A 202 3.06 2.47 -21.80
C ASP A 202 3.94 3.07 -20.69
N THR A 203 3.32 3.53 -19.61
CA THR A 203 4.00 4.09 -18.45
C THR A 203 4.88 3.05 -17.77
N PHE A 204 4.36 1.84 -17.52
CA PHE A 204 5.13 0.77 -16.90
C PHE A 204 6.22 0.22 -17.83
N GLU A 205 5.96 0.12 -19.13
CA GLU A 205 7.00 -0.23 -20.10
C GLU A 205 8.17 0.76 -20.05
N ARG A 206 7.88 2.07 -20.10
CA ARG A 206 8.93 3.12 -20.02
C ARG A 206 9.65 3.09 -18.68
N LEU A 207 8.93 2.87 -17.58
CA LEU A 207 9.52 2.72 -16.25
C LEU A 207 10.55 1.58 -16.24
N ILE A 208 10.15 0.41 -16.70
CA ILE A 208 11.01 -0.78 -16.71
C ILE A 208 12.24 -0.56 -17.59
N ARG A 209 12.08 0.00 -18.79
CA ARG A 209 13.20 0.28 -19.70
C ARG A 209 14.22 1.28 -19.16
N ARG A 210 13.81 2.18 -18.26
CA ARG A 210 14.62 3.28 -17.74
C ARG A 210 15.07 3.12 -16.29
N SER A 211 14.58 2.11 -15.59
CA SER A 211 14.87 1.90 -14.16
C SER A 211 15.84 0.74 -13.96
N THR A 212 16.38 0.62 -12.76
CA THR A 212 17.14 -0.56 -12.29
C THR A 212 16.21 -1.58 -11.61
N CYS A 213 14.91 -1.39 -11.70
CA CYS A 213 13.90 -2.21 -11.02
C CYS A 213 14.04 -3.68 -11.43
N ARG A 214 14.10 -4.55 -10.43
CA ARG A 214 14.17 -6.01 -10.61
C ARG A 214 12.81 -6.68 -10.36
N TYR A 215 11.97 -6.09 -9.53
CA TYR A 215 10.65 -6.61 -9.19
C TYR A 215 9.61 -5.51 -9.20
N LEU A 216 8.49 -5.78 -9.89
CA LEU A 216 7.30 -4.95 -9.86
C LEU A 216 6.17 -5.77 -9.25
N VAL A 217 5.53 -5.24 -8.20
CA VAL A 217 4.52 -5.93 -7.41
C VAL A 217 3.24 -5.12 -7.39
N PHE A 218 2.13 -5.75 -7.75
CA PHE A 218 0.79 -5.16 -7.60
C PHE A 218 -0.04 -5.98 -6.63
N VAL A 219 -0.76 -5.27 -5.76
CA VAL A 219 -1.77 -5.82 -4.85
C VAL A 219 -3.00 -4.93 -4.93
N GLU A 220 -4.08 -5.44 -5.46
CA GLU A 220 -5.24 -4.65 -5.87
C GLU A 220 -6.53 -5.18 -5.25
N ASN A 221 -7.48 -4.32 -4.99
CA ASN A 221 -8.83 -4.74 -4.62
C ASN A 221 -9.43 -5.66 -5.70
N GLN A 222 -10.36 -6.52 -5.29
CA GLN A 222 -10.94 -7.56 -6.14
C GLN A 222 -11.97 -6.99 -7.14
N TYR A 223 -11.44 -6.29 -8.17
CA TYR A 223 -12.21 -5.85 -9.33
C TYR A 223 -11.75 -6.64 -10.56
N ASP A 224 -12.69 -7.24 -11.30
CA ASP A 224 -12.37 -8.05 -12.49
C ASP A 224 -11.69 -7.21 -13.57
N GLU A 225 -12.04 -5.95 -13.68
CA GLU A 225 -11.44 -5.01 -14.61
C GLU A 225 -9.96 -4.76 -14.31
N VAL A 226 -9.59 -4.64 -13.02
CA VAL A 226 -8.19 -4.48 -12.61
C VAL A 226 -7.42 -5.76 -12.85
N LYS A 227 -8.01 -6.91 -12.56
CA LYS A 227 -7.43 -8.22 -12.90
C LYS A 227 -7.17 -8.35 -14.40
N SER A 228 -8.10 -7.87 -15.24
CA SER A 228 -7.92 -7.81 -16.70
C SER A 228 -6.74 -6.92 -17.08
N LEU A 229 -6.63 -5.69 -16.53
CA LEU A 229 -5.50 -4.80 -16.76
C LEU A 229 -4.16 -5.42 -16.33
N MET A 230 -4.12 -6.10 -15.18
CA MET A 230 -2.90 -6.81 -14.72
C MET A 230 -2.46 -7.86 -15.74
N ASN A 231 -3.38 -8.65 -16.29
CA ASN A 231 -3.09 -9.67 -17.28
C ASN A 231 -2.67 -9.08 -18.64
N GLU A 232 -3.28 -7.97 -19.07
CA GLU A 232 -2.87 -7.24 -20.27
C GLU A 232 -1.46 -6.69 -20.12
N LEU A 233 -1.17 -6.06 -18.98
CA LEU A 233 0.18 -5.55 -18.66
C LEU A 233 1.19 -6.70 -18.68
N SER A 234 0.84 -7.85 -18.09
CA SER A 234 1.71 -9.02 -18.07
C SER A 234 2.01 -9.52 -19.49
N ALA A 235 0.99 -9.64 -20.34
CA ALA A 235 1.17 -10.03 -21.73
C ALA A 235 2.10 -9.05 -22.46
N HIS A 236 1.78 -7.76 -22.37
CA HIS A 236 2.54 -6.71 -23.06
C HIS A 236 4.02 -6.70 -22.65
N LEU A 237 4.31 -6.76 -21.34
CA LEU A 237 5.70 -6.72 -20.85
C LEU A 237 6.47 -7.99 -21.25
N TYR A 238 5.85 -9.17 -21.22
CA TYR A 238 6.46 -10.42 -21.61
C TYR A 238 6.73 -10.47 -23.12
N ASP A 239 5.75 -10.10 -23.94
CA ASP A 239 5.86 -10.12 -25.41
C ASP A 239 6.91 -9.11 -25.91
N ASN A 240 7.21 -8.06 -25.11
CA ASN A 240 8.30 -7.10 -25.38
C ASN A 240 9.64 -7.47 -24.71
N GLY A 241 9.77 -8.66 -24.14
CA GLY A 241 11.01 -9.18 -23.54
C GLY A 241 11.44 -8.43 -22.27
N LEU A 242 10.52 -7.79 -21.55
CA LEU A 242 10.80 -6.97 -20.37
C LEU A 242 10.68 -7.75 -19.07
N THR A 243 10.04 -8.91 -19.09
CA THR A 243 9.91 -9.78 -17.91
C THR A 243 10.45 -11.18 -18.21
N VAL A 244 10.97 -11.84 -17.16
CA VAL A 244 11.52 -13.20 -17.24
C VAL A 244 10.40 -14.21 -17.51
N ASN A 245 9.22 -13.97 -16.95
CA ASN A 245 8.05 -14.82 -17.08
C ASN A 245 6.80 -13.98 -17.37
N ARG A 246 5.72 -14.66 -17.75
CA ARG A 246 4.39 -14.07 -17.94
C ARG A 246 3.49 -14.45 -16.75
N PRO A 247 3.54 -13.71 -15.63
CA PRO A 247 2.70 -14.00 -14.49
C PRO A 247 1.21 -13.79 -14.83
N VAL A 248 0.35 -14.52 -14.13
CA VAL A 248 -1.11 -14.35 -14.19
C VAL A 248 -1.60 -13.80 -12.87
N ALA A 249 -2.54 -12.86 -12.91
CA ALA A 249 -3.13 -12.28 -11.73
C ALA A 249 -3.81 -13.37 -10.86
N GLN A 250 -3.30 -13.51 -9.64
CA GLN A 250 -3.83 -14.44 -8.65
C GLN A 250 -4.83 -13.73 -7.75
N THR A 251 -5.78 -14.46 -7.20
CA THR A 251 -6.75 -13.95 -6.22
C THR A 251 -6.49 -14.61 -4.89
N THR A 252 -6.38 -13.83 -3.86
CA THR A 252 -6.09 -14.30 -2.50
C THR A 252 -7.04 -13.65 -1.49
N THR A 253 -7.31 -14.38 -0.42
CA THR A 253 -8.05 -13.90 0.74
C THR A 253 -7.23 -14.15 1.98
N ILE A 254 -7.05 -13.12 2.78
CA ILE A 254 -6.40 -13.26 4.09
C ILE A 254 -7.34 -12.76 5.20
N ARG A 255 -7.17 -13.33 6.39
CA ARG A 255 -7.81 -12.84 7.59
C ARG A 255 -6.80 -12.00 8.36
N PRO A 256 -7.10 -10.71 8.63
CA PRO A 256 -6.19 -9.85 9.38
C PRO A 256 -5.89 -10.43 10.77
N ASN A 257 -4.64 -10.40 11.15
CA ASN A 257 -4.18 -10.95 12.44
C ASN A 257 -4.11 -9.87 13.54
N PHE A 258 -5.18 -9.10 13.66
CA PHE A 258 -5.34 -8.16 14.78
C PHE A 258 -6.80 -8.09 15.20
N ARG A 259 -7.06 -7.55 16.38
CA ARG A 259 -8.41 -7.26 16.86
C ARG A 259 -8.63 -5.75 16.83
N LEU A 260 -9.82 -5.34 16.43
CA LEU A 260 -10.18 -3.93 16.54
C LEU A 260 -10.20 -3.51 18.01
N PRO A 261 -9.78 -2.27 18.34
CA PRO A 261 -10.00 -1.67 19.65
C PRO A 261 -11.48 -1.71 20.04
N GLN A 262 -11.75 -1.87 21.32
CA GLN A 262 -13.13 -1.96 21.79
C GLN A 262 -13.97 -0.73 21.40
N VAL A 263 -13.40 0.46 21.50
CA VAL A 263 -14.06 1.71 21.09
C VAL A 263 -14.44 1.70 19.61
N MET A 264 -13.57 1.18 18.74
CA MET A 264 -13.88 1.07 17.30
C MET A 264 -14.96 0.01 17.05
N GLN A 265 -14.93 -1.12 17.76
CA GLN A 265 -15.94 -2.17 17.61
C GLN A 265 -17.33 -1.71 18.06
N GLN A 266 -17.40 -0.97 19.16
CA GLN A 266 -18.66 -0.58 19.80
C GLN A 266 -19.24 0.73 19.25
N HIS A 267 -18.39 1.61 18.71
CA HIS A 267 -18.77 2.98 18.38
C HIS A 267 -18.45 3.43 16.95
N LEU A 268 -17.49 2.81 16.26
CA LEU A 268 -17.20 3.13 14.85
C LEU A 268 -17.81 2.10 13.91
N PHE A 269 -17.59 0.80 14.18
CA PHE A 269 -18.03 -0.29 13.30
C PHE A 269 -19.26 -0.98 13.88
N VAL A 270 -20.36 -0.25 13.96
CA VAL A 270 -21.63 -0.72 14.56
C VAL A 270 -22.58 -1.28 13.50
N GLY A 271 -22.54 -2.56 13.29
CA GLY A 271 -23.63 -3.44 12.89
C GLY A 271 -24.11 -3.42 11.44
N SER A 272 -24.72 -2.39 10.90
CA SER A 272 -25.42 -2.38 9.62
C SER A 272 -24.84 -1.38 8.62
N ASP A 273 -25.28 -1.45 7.36
CA ASP A 273 -25.12 -0.40 6.35
C ASP A 273 -23.70 0.06 6.04
N GLY A 274 -22.77 -0.91 5.85
CA GLY A 274 -21.40 -0.59 5.44
C GLY A 274 -20.43 -0.29 6.59
N LEU A 275 -20.89 -0.22 7.84
CA LEU A 275 -20.05 0.00 9.02
C LEU A 275 -19.56 -1.29 9.69
N ARG A 276 -19.69 -2.45 9.04
CA ARG A 276 -19.12 -3.71 9.57
C ARG A 276 -17.61 -3.73 9.49
N PRO A 277 -16.89 -4.31 10.47
CA PRO A 277 -15.47 -4.55 10.35
C PRO A 277 -15.13 -5.40 9.13
N LYS A 278 -13.95 -5.21 8.54
CA LYS A 278 -13.44 -6.16 7.55
C LYS A 278 -12.93 -7.40 8.27
N TYR A 279 -13.59 -8.54 8.07
CA TYR A 279 -13.14 -9.82 8.62
C TYR A 279 -12.14 -10.53 7.70
N ASN A 280 -12.24 -10.24 6.40
CA ASN A 280 -11.35 -10.77 5.38
C ASN A 280 -10.90 -9.63 4.46
N VAL A 281 -9.70 -9.75 3.92
CA VAL A 281 -9.18 -8.90 2.86
C VAL A 281 -9.05 -9.75 1.62
N HIS A 282 -9.83 -9.42 0.60
CA HIS A 282 -9.80 -10.07 -0.72
C HIS A 282 -9.03 -9.17 -1.67
N PHE A 283 -8.08 -9.72 -2.39
CA PHE A 283 -7.28 -8.94 -3.33
C PHE A 283 -6.77 -9.79 -4.51
N HIS A 284 -6.53 -9.11 -5.63
CA HIS A 284 -5.72 -9.63 -6.73
C HIS A 284 -4.27 -9.24 -6.52
N HIS A 285 -3.34 -10.09 -6.92
CA HIS A 285 -1.93 -9.74 -6.87
C HIS A 285 -1.16 -10.33 -8.05
N MET A 286 -0.05 -9.69 -8.38
CA MET A 286 0.89 -10.11 -9.41
C MET A 286 2.29 -9.62 -9.07
N VAL A 287 3.27 -10.48 -9.32
CA VAL A 287 4.70 -10.17 -9.15
C VAL A 287 5.41 -10.42 -10.46
N PHE A 288 6.03 -9.38 -10.98
CA PHE A 288 6.87 -9.43 -12.17
C PHE A 288 8.33 -9.52 -11.77
N GLU A 289 9.06 -10.44 -12.35
CA GLU A 289 10.51 -10.45 -12.37
C GLU A 289 10.97 -9.80 -13.68
N ILE A 290 11.72 -8.69 -13.57
CA ILE A 290 12.13 -7.90 -14.73
C ILE A 290 13.38 -8.52 -15.35
N ALA A 291 13.37 -8.69 -16.68
CA ALA A 291 14.52 -9.16 -17.43
C ALA A 291 15.64 -8.08 -17.45
N ARG A 292 16.88 -8.46 -17.10
CA ARG A 292 18.05 -7.57 -17.00
C ARG A 292 19.25 -8.20 -17.67
#